data_e9cc0d8d44c373e301982adfd284c3ef
#
_entry.id   e9cc0d8d44c373e301982adfd284c3ef
#
_cell.length_a   1.000
_cell.length_b   1.000
_cell.length_c   1.000
_cell.angle_alpha   90.00
_cell.angle_beta   90.00
_cell.angle_gamma   90.00
#
_symmetry.space_group_name_H-M   'P 1'
#
loop_
_entity.id
_entity.type
_entity.pdbx_description
1 polymer ?
#
loop_
_entity_poly.entity_id
_entity_poly.type
_entity_poly.pdbx_seq_one_letter_code
_entity_poly.pdbx_strand_id
1 'polypeptide(L)'
;MSLRLRFHGAAHAVTGSCFLLETSQSRVLVDCGMFQGSKSEKELNYRPFPWPVQSIDALALTHAHIDHSGLIPKLTRNGYKGLIYATSASVDLCAIMLRDSGHIQEVEVDQLNRRNSRRGKRSQIEPIYIAADAESAMDQFRPIPYHQWFELAAGIRGRFWNAGHLLGSASLEVEVAEISDQAYPTRLLFSGDLGPAGKMLHPDAEGPGGIDYLICESTYGDTDREETTPERRRGALALEVKEAARLGGALLIPSFAVERTQELLVDLVALMDSGVVKRAPIYIDSPLATKASAAFAHHASELEGGDKLLHALKAPQVRFTETTEQSMALDNVREFHIVIAASGMCEAGRIRHRLRNWLWREEATVLLVGYQAKGTLGRILLDGETRVRIQGDEINVRARIRSLDLYSGHADAPELAAWAQARLPISRNVFLVHGEESALAGLAARISAFVEPERIVIPRLDDCYELSAAGAKLLDGQAPRRMSPEVVGRLDWHNDLSKLILDIGAQIELAPDDKSKAVVIRRLRRALDER
;
A
#
# COMPACT_ATOMS: atom_id res chain seq x y z
N MET A 1 7.91 28.79 -22.54
CA MET A 1 7.56 27.33 -22.59
C MET A 1 6.89 26.99 -21.28
N SER A 2 5.82 26.19 -21.26
CA SER A 2 5.06 25.94 -20.02
C SER A 2 5.43 24.57 -19.46
N LEU A 3 5.93 24.54 -18.23
CA LEU A 3 6.04 23.31 -17.44
C LEU A 3 4.65 22.98 -16.89
N ARG A 4 4.20 21.74 -17.08
CA ARG A 4 2.90 21.27 -16.59
C ARG A 4 3.05 20.05 -15.70
N LEU A 5 2.24 19.99 -14.66
CA LEU A 5 2.13 18.82 -13.78
C LEU A 5 0.69 18.35 -13.75
N ARG A 6 0.47 17.05 -14.05
CA ARG A 6 -0.85 16.42 -14.02
C ARG A 6 -0.89 15.34 -12.95
N PHE A 7 -2.03 15.25 -12.28
CA PHE A 7 -2.29 14.32 -11.18
C PHE A 7 -3.23 13.22 -11.66
N HIS A 8 -2.66 12.12 -12.13
CA HIS A 8 -3.43 11.00 -12.69
C HIS A 8 -3.80 9.92 -11.67
N GLY A 9 -3.46 10.11 -10.41
CA GLY A 9 -3.81 9.25 -9.29
C GLY A 9 -3.27 9.81 -7.98
N ALA A 10 -3.47 9.10 -6.89
CA ALA A 10 -3.16 9.53 -5.52
C ALA A 10 -3.71 10.93 -5.17
N ALA A 11 -4.86 11.30 -5.73
CA ALA A 11 -5.54 12.57 -5.54
C ALA A 11 -6.85 12.32 -4.80
N HIS A 12 -6.96 12.72 -3.53
CA HIS A 12 -8.02 12.35 -2.57
C HIS A 12 -8.14 10.82 -2.36
N ALA A 13 -7.07 10.09 -2.59
CA ALA A 13 -6.95 8.65 -2.39
C ALA A 13 -5.49 8.28 -2.10
N VAL A 14 -5.28 7.16 -1.44
CA VAL A 14 -3.96 6.61 -1.08
C VAL A 14 -3.51 5.52 -2.07
N THR A 15 -3.95 5.56 -3.32
CA THR A 15 -3.59 4.56 -4.32
C THR A 15 -3.53 5.13 -5.73
N GLY A 16 -2.86 4.40 -6.63
CA GLY A 16 -2.78 4.74 -8.04
C GLY A 16 -1.84 5.90 -8.35
N SER A 17 -0.80 6.11 -7.53
CA SER A 17 0.17 7.19 -7.70
C SER A 17 0.69 7.28 -9.12
N CYS A 18 0.44 8.41 -9.77
CA CYS A 18 0.88 8.65 -11.13
C CYS A 18 0.84 10.15 -11.44
N PHE A 19 2.00 10.72 -11.65
CA PHE A 19 2.17 12.14 -11.96
C PHE A 19 2.84 12.29 -13.30
N LEU A 20 2.30 13.15 -14.18
CA LEU A 20 2.89 13.43 -15.48
C LEU A 20 3.46 14.85 -15.50
N LEU A 21 4.77 14.94 -15.64
CA LEU A 21 5.51 16.18 -15.83
C LEU A 21 5.74 16.39 -17.33
N GLU A 22 5.26 17.51 -17.87
CA GLU A 22 5.33 17.84 -19.29
C GLU A 22 6.06 19.16 -19.50
N THR A 23 7.06 19.14 -20.36
CA THR A 23 7.71 20.32 -20.94
C THR A 23 7.31 20.47 -22.41
N SER A 24 7.89 21.44 -23.13
CA SER A 24 7.71 21.52 -24.58
C SER A 24 8.40 20.40 -25.36
N GLN A 25 9.37 19.70 -24.75
CA GLN A 25 10.24 18.72 -25.40
C GLN A 25 10.08 17.31 -24.83
N SER A 26 9.70 17.18 -23.54
CA SER A 26 9.76 15.92 -22.84
C SER A 26 8.53 15.69 -21.96
N ARG A 27 8.18 14.42 -21.80
CA ARG A 27 7.12 13.92 -20.91
C ARG A 27 7.66 12.83 -20.01
N VAL A 28 7.63 13.05 -18.71
CA VAL A 28 8.15 12.14 -17.72
C VAL A 28 7.03 11.73 -16.74
N LEU A 29 6.88 10.44 -16.53
CA LEU A 29 6.03 9.92 -15.45
C LEU A 29 6.84 9.81 -14.16
N VAL A 30 6.22 10.19 -13.05
CA VAL A 30 6.64 9.82 -11.70
C VAL A 30 5.59 8.85 -11.17
N ASP A 31 6.00 7.62 -10.94
CA ASP A 31 5.16 6.47 -10.62
C ASP A 31 4.12 6.10 -11.70
N CYS A 32 3.64 4.87 -11.64
CA CYS A 32 2.58 4.34 -12.48
C CYS A 32 1.83 3.25 -11.71
N GLY A 33 1.09 3.68 -10.70
CA GLY A 33 0.49 2.84 -9.68
C GLY A 33 -0.87 2.28 -10.05
N MET A 34 -1.20 1.16 -9.43
CA MET A 34 -2.51 0.52 -9.53
C MET A 34 -3.48 1.12 -8.52
N PHE A 35 -4.68 1.45 -8.96
CA PHE A 35 -5.77 1.86 -8.09
C PHE A 35 -6.25 0.66 -7.27
N GLN A 36 -6.38 0.86 -5.98
CA GLN A 36 -6.95 -0.07 -5.02
C GLN A 36 -8.17 0.58 -4.37
N GLY A 37 -8.90 -0.11 -3.47
CA GLY A 37 -10.07 0.46 -2.82
C GLY A 37 -11.38 0.05 -3.47
N SER A 38 -12.27 1.00 -3.76
CA SER A 38 -13.60 0.77 -4.30
C SER A 38 -13.58 0.10 -5.68
N LYS A 39 -14.72 -0.51 -6.06
CA LYS A 39 -14.87 -1.10 -7.39
C LYS A 39 -14.69 -0.05 -8.50
N SER A 40 -15.20 1.16 -8.28
CA SER A 40 -15.09 2.25 -9.23
C SER A 40 -13.64 2.68 -9.47
N GLU A 41 -12.83 2.72 -8.42
CA GLU A 41 -11.39 2.99 -8.52
C GLU A 41 -10.65 1.86 -9.22
N LYS A 42 -10.93 0.60 -8.85
CA LYS A 42 -10.35 -0.58 -9.50
C LYS A 42 -10.68 -0.66 -11.00
N GLU A 43 -11.83 -0.16 -11.43
CA GLU A 43 -12.20 -0.09 -12.86
C GLU A 43 -11.27 0.83 -13.66
N LEU A 44 -10.63 1.84 -13.03
CA LEU A 44 -9.63 2.69 -13.69
C LEU A 44 -8.42 1.90 -14.19
N ASN A 45 -8.06 0.81 -13.52
CA ASN A 45 -6.96 -0.05 -13.93
C ASN A 45 -7.19 -0.73 -15.29
N TYR A 46 -8.45 -0.93 -15.68
CA TYR A 46 -8.82 -1.55 -16.95
C TYR A 46 -8.97 -0.54 -18.10
N ARG A 47 -9.17 0.75 -17.78
CA ARG A 47 -9.32 1.81 -18.79
C ARG A 47 -7.99 2.09 -19.49
N PRO A 48 -8.00 2.58 -20.74
CA PRO A 48 -6.81 3.12 -21.39
C PRO A 48 -6.16 4.22 -20.53
N PHE A 49 -4.84 4.38 -20.66
CA PHE A 49 -4.16 5.53 -20.05
C PHE A 49 -4.71 6.84 -20.63
N PRO A 50 -4.81 7.93 -19.84
CA PRO A 50 -5.34 9.21 -20.30
C PRO A 50 -4.36 10.01 -21.18
N TRP A 51 -3.27 9.38 -21.59
CA TRP A 51 -2.25 9.92 -22.50
C TRP A 51 -1.81 8.88 -23.53
N PRO A 52 -1.28 9.30 -24.70
CA PRO A 52 -0.66 8.37 -25.63
C PRO A 52 0.61 7.75 -25.00
N VAL A 53 0.61 6.43 -24.80
CA VAL A 53 1.68 5.71 -24.08
C VAL A 53 3.06 5.94 -24.72
N GLN A 54 3.09 6.00 -26.06
CA GLN A 54 4.31 6.20 -26.84
C GLN A 54 4.90 7.62 -26.73
N SER A 55 4.15 8.57 -26.16
CA SER A 55 4.60 9.94 -25.96
C SER A 55 5.36 10.16 -24.65
N ILE A 56 5.50 9.13 -23.84
CA ILE A 56 6.23 9.18 -22.58
C ILE A 56 7.68 8.81 -22.84
N ASP A 57 8.61 9.71 -22.48
CA ASP A 57 10.04 9.54 -22.70
C ASP A 57 10.69 8.68 -21.61
N ALA A 58 10.29 8.89 -20.35
CA ALA A 58 10.84 8.16 -19.21
C ALA A 58 9.82 8.02 -18.07
N LEU A 59 10.08 7.06 -17.18
CA LEU A 59 9.39 6.89 -15.91
C LEU A 59 10.43 6.84 -14.79
N ALA A 60 10.22 7.61 -13.71
CA ALA A 60 10.94 7.49 -12.46
C ALA A 60 10.02 6.88 -11.40
N LEU A 61 10.45 5.78 -10.81
CA LEU A 61 9.69 5.05 -9.80
C LEU A 61 10.25 5.37 -8.42
N THR A 62 9.38 5.84 -7.52
CA THR A 62 9.76 6.16 -6.13
C THR A 62 10.01 4.89 -5.32
N HIS A 63 9.15 3.88 -5.44
CA HIS A 63 9.30 2.61 -4.73
C HIS A 63 8.41 1.50 -5.32
N ALA A 64 8.59 0.28 -4.84
CA ALA A 64 8.04 -0.92 -5.46
C ALA A 64 6.59 -1.25 -5.09
N HIS A 65 5.93 -0.54 -4.14
CA HIS A 65 4.54 -0.85 -3.80
C HIS A 65 3.62 -0.80 -5.03
N ILE A 66 2.60 -1.64 -5.05
CA ILE A 66 1.71 -1.84 -6.21
C ILE A 66 0.92 -0.57 -6.57
N ASP A 67 0.60 0.26 -5.61
CA ASP A 67 -0.05 1.57 -5.80
C ASP A 67 0.89 2.65 -6.36
N HIS A 68 2.18 2.35 -6.53
CA HIS A 68 3.19 3.17 -7.21
C HIS A 68 3.74 2.52 -8.48
N SER A 69 3.84 1.19 -8.53
CA SER A 69 4.47 0.43 -9.63
C SER A 69 3.50 -0.41 -10.46
N GLY A 70 2.30 -0.70 -9.92
CA GLY A 70 1.46 -1.80 -10.35
C GLY A 70 0.90 -1.73 -11.77
N LEU A 71 0.90 -0.57 -12.44
CA LEU A 71 0.50 -0.46 -13.83
C LEU A 71 1.68 -0.41 -14.82
N ILE A 72 2.91 -0.52 -14.36
CA ILE A 72 4.11 -0.56 -15.22
C ILE A 72 4.03 -1.69 -16.26
N PRO A 73 3.66 -2.95 -15.91
CA PRO A 73 3.55 -4.00 -16.93
C PRO A 73 2.47 -3.72 -17.99
N LYS A 74 1.36 -3.11 -17.59
CA LYS A 74 0.34 -2.65 -18.54
C LYS A 74 0.88 -1.52 -19.44
N LEU A 75 1.64 -0.59 -18.88
CA LEU A 75 2.25 0.53 -19.63
C LEU A 75 3.18 -0.01 -20.71
N THR A 76 4.09 -0.93 -20.38
CA THR A 76 5.04 -1.54 -21.32
C THR A 76 4.33 -2.39 -22.38
N ARG A 77 3.35 -3.21 -21.99
CA ARG A 77 2.50 -3.98 -22.91
C ARG A 77 1.78 -3.08 -23.92
N ASN A 78 1.36 -1.88 -23.50
CA ASN A 78 0.68 -0.92 -24.36
C ASN A 78 1.63 -0.10 -25.26
N GLY A 79 2.92 -0.45 -25.29
CA GLY A 79 3.88 0.11 -26.25
C GLY A 79 4.80 1.19 -25.70
N TYR A 80 4.89 1.38 -24.39
CA TYR A 80 5.94 2.20 -23.79
C TYR A 80 7.32 1.61 -24.08
N LYS A 81 8.27 2.45 -24.50
CA LYS A 81 9.63 2.06 -24.89
C LYS A 81 10.72 2.81 -24.12
N GLY A 82 10.35 3.77 -23.29
CA GLY A 82 11.28 4.54 -22.47
C GLY A 82 11.93 3.70 -21.36
N LEU A 83 12.91 4.28 -20.67
CA LEU A 83 13.54 3.67 -19.52
C LEU A 83 12.74 3.93 -18.23
N ILE A 84 12.83 2.98 -17.30
CA ILE A 84 12.21 3.05 -15.97
C ILE A 84 13.36 3.13 -14.96
N TYR A 85 13.51 4.30 -14.36
CA TYR A 85 14.56 4.56 -13.37
C TYR A 85 14.03 4.31 -11.96
N ALA A 86 14.76 3.54 -11.17
CA ALA A 86 14.46 3.26 -9.77
C ALA A 86 15.75 2.95 -9.00
N THR A 87 15.70 2.87 -7.68
CA THR A 87 16.84 2.34 -6.90
C THR A 87 17.03 0.84 -7.17
N SER A 88 18.23 0.31 -6.97
CA SER A 88 18.54 -1.11 -7.21
C SER A 88 17.59 -2.03 -6.43
N ALA A 89 17.36 -1.74 -5.17
CA ALA A 89 16.48 -2.54 -4.33
C ALA A 89 15.00 -2.46 -4.76
N SER A 90 14.52 -1.29 -5.20
CA SER A 90 13.18 -1.16 -5.81
C SER A 90 13.03 -1.97 -7.08
N VAL A 91 14.08 -2.07 -7.91
CA VAL A 91 14.07 -2.93 -9.11
C VAL A 91 13.90 -4.40 -8.72
N ASP A 92 14.69 -4.89 -7.76
CA ASP A 92 14.60 -6.27 -7.30
C ASP A 92 13.24 -6.61 -6.68
N LEU A 93 12.67 -5.68 -5.89
CA LEU A 93 11.32 -5.84 -5.35
C LEU A 93 10.25 -5.82 -6.44
N CYS A 94 10.35 -4.94 -7.44
CA CYS A 94 9.43 -4.89 -8.58
C CYS A 94 9.42 -6.21 -9.36
N ALA A 95 10.58 -6.82 -9.59
CA ALA A 95 10.68 -8.11 -10.27
C ALA A 95 9.87 -9.22 -9.56
N ILE A 96 9.81 -9.15 -8.22
CA ILE A 96 9.05 -10.10 -7.40
C ILE A 96 7.56 -9.72 -7.35
N MET A 97 7.26 -8.45 -7.02
CA MET A 97 5.91 -8.00 -6.72
C MET A 97 5.03 -7.89 -7.95
N LEU A 98 5.55 -7.36 -9.05
CA LEU A 98 4.78 -7.21 -10.30
C LEU A 98 4.44 -8.56 -10.90
N ARG A 99 5.37 -9.51 -10.86
CA ARG A 99 5.13 -10.88 -11.30
C ARG A 99 4.07 -11.58 -10.45
N ASP A 100 4.15 -11.46 -9.12
CA ASP A 100 3.17 -12.03 -8.19
C ASP A 100 1.78 -11.43 -8.41
N SER A 101 1.70 -10.11 -8.57
CA SER A 101 0.46 -9.40 -8.89
C SER A 101 -0.16 -9.86 -10.21
N GLY A 102 0.65 -10.03 -11.27
CA GLY A 102 0.20 -10.58 -12.56
C GLY A 102 -0.38 -11.98 -12.40
N HIS A 103 0.32 -12.86 -11.69
CA HIS A 103 -0.16 -14.22 -11.42
C HIS A 103 -1.47 -14.25 -10.62
N ILE A 104 -1.62 -13.40 -9.60
CA ILE A 104 -2.87 -13.28 -8.83
C ILE A 104 -4.01 -12.88 -9.75
N GLN A 105 -3.80 -11.90 -10.65
CA GLN A 105 -4.81 -11.44 -11.60
C GLN A 105 -5.21 -12.55 -12.59
N GLU A 106 -4.27 -13.34 -13.09
CA GLU A 106 -4.55 -14.50 -13.95
C GLU A 106 -5.46 -15.50 -13.25
N VAL A 107 -5.14 -15.86 -12.00
CA VAL A 107 -5.93 -16.82 -11.21
C VAL A 107 -7.33 -16.28 -10.91
N GLU A 108 -7.46 -15.02 -10.49
CA GLU A 108 -8.74 -14.38 -10.18
C GLU A 108 -9.63 -14.28 -11.42
N VAL A 109 -9.09 -13.84 -12.54
CA VAL A 109 -9.82 -13.71 -13.81
C VAL A 109 -10.28 -15.08 -14.32
N ASP A 110 -9.44 -16.10 -14.22
CA ASP A 110 -9.79 -17.47 -14.56
C ASP A 110 -10.98 -17.98 -13.73
N GLN A 111 -10.96 -17.75 -12.43
CA GLN A 111 -12.05 -18.13 -11.52
C GLN A 111 -13.35 -17.37 -11.87
N LEU A 112 -13.25 -16.05 -12.13
CA LEU A 112 -14.39 -15.23 -12.55
C LEU A 112 -14.97 -15.68 -13.88
N ASN A 113 -14.16 -15.98 -14.87
CA ASN A 113 -14.60 -16.45 -16.17
C ASN A 113 -15.27 -17.83 -16.08
N ARG A 114 -14.74 -18.78 -15.31
CA ARG A 114 -15.38 -20.07 -15.01
C ARG A 114 -16.75 -19.88 -14.34
N ARG A 115 -16.84 -18.94 -13.38
CA ARG A 115 -18.11 -18.62 -12.71
C ARG A 115 -19.10 -17.96 -13.66
N ASN A 116 -18.65 -17.04 -14.51
CA ASN A 116 -19.48 -16.38 -15.51
C ASN A 116 -20.02 -17.36 -16.55
N SER A 117 -19.18 -18.27 -17.04
CA SER A 117 -19.56 -19.35 -17.97
C SER A 117 -20.66 -20.25 -17.38
N ARG A 118 -20.52 -20.67 -16.11
CA ARG A 118 -21.56 -21.45 -15.40
C ARG A 118 -22.88 -20.70 -15.25
N ARG A 119 -22.88 -19.35 -15.31
CA ARG A 119 -24.06 -18.48 -15.25
C ARG A 119 -24.59 -18.09 -16.64
N GLY A 120 -24.05 -18.68 -17.70
CA GLY A 120 -24.46 -18.40 -19.07
C GLY A 120 -23.98 -17.05 -19.63
N LYS A 121 -23.09 -16.34 -18.94
CA LYS A 121 -22.50 -15.09 -19.44
C LYS A 121 -21.39 -15.42 -20.45
N ARG A 122 -21.47 -14.80 -21.64
CA ARG A 122 -20.49 -15.01 -22.73
C ARG A 122 -19.28 -14.06 -22.67
N SER A 123 -19.33 -12.97 -21.89
CA SER A 123 -18.22 -12.04 -21.78
C SER A 123 -17.07 -12.64 -20.98
N GLN A 124 -15.90 -12.71 -21.57
CA GLN A 124 -14.64 -13.01 -20.88
C GLN A 124 -14.03 -11.71 -20.39
N ILE A 125 -13.48 -11.75 -19.17
CA ILE A 125 -12.69 -10.67 -18.58
C ILE A 125 -11.23 -11.03 -18.83
N GLU A 126 -10.42 -10.05 -19.18
CA GLU A 126 -8.97 -10.20 -19.30
C GLU A 126 -8.27 -9.60 -18.07
N PRO A 127 -7.12 -10.14 -17.64
CA PRO A 127 -6.31 -9.53 -16.59
C PRO A 127 -5.76 -8.18 -17.08
N ILE A 128 -5.52 -7.26 -16.15
CA ILE A 128 -4.89 -5.95 -16.45
C ILE A 128 -3.53 -6.20 -17.11
N TYR A 129 -2.78 -7.17 -16.61
CA TYR A 129 -1.58 -7.74 -17.19
C TYR A 129 -1.33 -9.15 -16.62
N ILE A 130 -0.46 -9.92 -17.23
CA ILE A 130 -0.07 -11.27 -16.81
C ILE A 130 1.36 -11.30 -16.27
N ALA A 131 1.75 -12.39 -15.62
CA ALA A 131 3.11 -12.55 -15.07
C ALA A 131 4.21 -12.35 -16.13
N ALA A 132 4.00 -12.82 -17.36
CA ALA A 132 4.93 -12.64 -18.47
C ALA A 132 5.09 -11.16 -18.91
N ASP A 133 4.03 -10.36 -18.82
CA ASP A 133 4.11 -8.91 -19.09
C ASP A 133 5.01 -8.23 -18.04
N ALA A 134 4.89 -8.64 -16.78
CA ALA A 134 5.72 -8.13 -15.68
C ALA A 134 7.20 -8.50 -15.87
N GLU A 135 7.49 -9.74 -16.26
CA GLU A 135 8.86 -10.19 -16.56
C GLU A 135 9.46 -9.38 -17.72
N SER A 136 8.70 -9.17 -18.79
CA SER A 136 9.16 -8.38 -19.95
C SER A 136 9.38 -6.89 -19.60
N ALA A 137 8.61 -6.33 -18.69
CA ALA A 137 8.76 -4.94 -18.25
C ALA A 137 10.11 -4.69 -17.56
N MET A 138 10.69 -5.71 -16.92
CA MET A 138 11.97 -5.57 -16.21
C MET A 138 13.15 -5.22 -17.12
N ASP A 139 13.09 -5.54 -18.41
CA ASP A 139 14.14 -5.18 -19.38
C ASP A 139 14.34 -3.66 -19.52
N GLN A 140 13.31 -2.87 -19.20
CA GLN A 140 13.35 -1.40 -19.28
C GLN A 140 13.83 -0.73 -17.98
N PHE A 141 13.93 -1.47 -16.88
CA PHE A 141 14.41 -0.92 -15.62
C PHE A 141 15.91 -0.59 -15.66
N ARG A 142 16.25 0.55 -15.04
CA ARG A 142 17.63 1.03 -14.87
C ARG A 142 17.85 1.44 -13.43
N PRO A 143 18.68 0.70 -12.68
CA PRO A 143 18.99 1.04 -11.30
C PRO A 143 19.86 2.30 -11.22
N ILE A 144 19.48 3.19 -10.31
CA ILE A 144 20.19 4.44 -10.00
C ILE A 144 20.48 4.48 -8.51
N PRO A 145 21.72 4.74 -8.09
CA PRO A 145 22.07 4.96 -6.69
C PRO A 145 21.42 6.21 -6.10
N TYR A 146 21.20 6.23 -4.80
CA TYR A 146 20.83 7.47 -4.08
C TYR A 146 21.86 8.57 -4.29
N HIS A 147 21.42 9.82 -4.24
CA HIS A 147 22.20 11.05 -4.29
C HIS A 147 22.91 11.31 -5.63
N GLN A 148 22.79 10.40 -6.60
CA GLN A 148 23.37 10.56 -7.94
C GLN A 148 22.39 11.24 -8.89
N TRP A 149 22.82 12.31 -9.55
CA TRP A 149 22.07 12.91 -10.66
C TRP A 149 22.10 12.01 -11.90
N PHE A 150 20.96 11.87 -12.55
CA PHE A 150 20.82 11.16 -13.82
C PHE A 150 19.91 11.91 -14.79
N GLU A 151 20.13 11.75 -16.07
CA GLU A 151 19.27 12.30 -17.12
C GLU A 151 17.99 11.47 -17.19
N LEU A 152 16.85 12.11 -16.96
CA LEU A 152 15.53 11.49 -17.10
C LEU A 152 15.04 11.59 -18.54
N ALA A 153 15.09 12.81 -19.11
CA ALA A 153 14.71 13.13 -20.48
C ALA A 153 15.38 14.45 -20.88
N ALA A 154 15.26 14.86 -22.13
CA ALA A 154 15.87 16.08 -22.59
C ALA A 154 15.45 17.30 -21.74
N GLY A 155 16.41 17.95 -21.10
CA GLY A 155 16.22 19.09 -20.21
C GLY A 155 15.62 18.76 -18.83
N ILE A 156 15.52 17.47 -18.47
CA ILE A 156 15.00 17.01 -17.18
C ILE A 156 15.99 16.02 -16.59
N ARG A 157 16.50 16.31 -15.38
CA ARG A 157 17.33 15.38 -14.61
C ARG A 157 16.71 15.05 -13.27
N GLY A 158 16.99 13.85 -12.77
CA GLY A 158 16.47 13.34 -11.50
C GLY A 158 17.58 12.98 -10.52
N ARG A 159 17.22 12.93 -9.23
CA ARG A 159 18.06 12.42 -8.16
C ARG A 159 17.19 11.79 -7.08
N PHE A 160 17.53 10.57 -6.67
CA PHE A 160 16.84 9.87 -5.60
C PHE A 160 17.45 10.18 -4.22
N TRP A 161 16.57 10.36 -3.23
CA TRP A 161 16.88 10.51 -1.82
C TRP A 161 16.19 9.41 -1.04
N ASN A 162 16.80 8.88 0.02
CA ASN A 162 16.14 7.82 0.79
C ASN A 162 14.86 8.34 1.45
N ALA A 163 13.75 7.66 1.24
CA ALA A 163 12.45 8.02 1.81
C ALA A 163 12.13 7.31 3.14
N GLY A 164 12.97 6.38 3.59
CA GLY A 164 12.81 5.68 4.87
C GLY A 164 11.58 4.76 4.96
N HIS A 165 10.80 4.61 3.88
CA HIS A 165 9.51 3.93 3.90
C HIS A 165 9.66 2.40 3.81
N LEU A 166 10.35 1.92 2.79
CA LEU A 166 10.68 0.50 2.61
C LEU A 166 12.02 0.35 1.89
N LEU A 167 12.50 -0.88 1.78
CA LEU A 167 13.74 -1.19 1.07
C LEU A 167 13.71 -0.60 -0.35
N GLY A 168 14.67 0.29 -0.62
CA GLY A 168 14.80 0.98 -1.91
C GLY A 168 13.88 2.17 -2.13
N SER A 169 13.02 2.54 -1.17
CA SER A 169 12.11 3.68 -1.33
C SER A 169 12.85 5.01 -1.46
N ALA A 170 12.36 5.88 -2.34
CA ALA A 170 13.00 7.14 -2.62
C ALA A 170 12.02 8.30 -2.76
N SER A 171 12.43 9.46 -2.23
CA SER A 171 11.94 10.75 -2.71
C SER A 171 12.69 11.11 -3.99
N LEU A 172 12.00 11.68 -4.97
CA LEU A 172 12.56 12.06 -6.26
C LEU A 172 12.68 13.58 -6.37
N GLU A 173 13.89 14.08 -6.44
CA GLU A 173 14.18 15.45 -6.84
C GLU A 173 14.31 15.53 -8.35
N VAL A 174 13.61 16.49 -8.96
CA VAL A 174 13.62 16.74 -10.39
C VAL A 174 14.07 18.18 -10.65
N GLU A 175 15.04 18.35 -11.52
CA GLU A 175 15.39 19.65 -12.07
C GLU A 175 14.98 19.75 -13.54
N VAL A 176 14.29 20.85 -13.89
CA VAL A 176 13.87 21.17 -15.26
C VAL A 176 14.64 22.39 -15.73
N ALA A 177 15.47 22.23 -16.76
CA ALA A 177 16.46 23.21 -17.20
C ALA A 177 15.85 24.47 -17.85
N GLU A 178 14.61 24.45 -18.34
CA GLU A 178 14.04 25.57 -19.08
C GLU A 178 12.59 25.90 -18.68
N ILE A 179 12.41 26.92 -17.86
CA ILE A 179 11.24 27.80 -17.95
C ILE A 179 11.77 29.13 -18.47
N SER A 180 11.19 29.64 -19.56
CA SER A 180 11.70 30.71 -20.42
C SER A 180 12.09 32.04 -19.77
N ASP A 181 11.78 32.25 -18.48
CA ASP A 181 12.01 33.49 -17.75
C ASP A 181 12.85 33.32 -16.48
N GLN A 182 13.47 32.15 -16.24
CA GLN A 182 14.29 31.91 -15.05
C GLN A 182 15.76 31.69 -15.39
N ALA A 183 16.63 32.33 -14.63
CA ALA A 183 18.09 32.17 -14.74
C ALA A 183 18.57 30.82 -14.17
N TYR A 184 17.71 30.09 -13.45
CA TYR A 184 18.03 28.83 -12.75
C TYR A 184 16.98 27.77 -13.06
N PRO A 185 17.35 26.46 -13.04
CA PRO A 185 16.41 25.36 -13.26
C PRO A 185 15.32 25.34 -12.18
N THR A 186 14.10 24.96 -12.58
CA THR A 186 13.00 24.74 -11.64
C THR A 186 13.20 23.40 -10.92
N ARG A 187 13.13 23.41 -9.59
CA ARG A 187 13.32 22.24 -8.75
C ARG A 187 12.01 21.77 -8.15
N LEU A 188 11.66 20.52 -8.44
CA LEU A 188 10.50 19.83 -7.85
C LEU A 188 11.00 18.70 -6.95
N LEU A 189 10.27 18.43 -5.86
CA LEU A 189 10.52 17.27 -5.02
C LEU A 189 9.20 16.48 -4.86
N PHE A 190 9.22 15.24 -5.31
CA PHE A 190 8.18 14.26 -5.04
C PHE A 190 8.61 13.44 -3.82
N SER A 191 7.81 13.44 -2.76
CA SER A 191 8.16 12.72 -1.53
C SER A 191 8.25 11.21 -1.74
N GLY A 192 7.47 10.65 -2.68
CA GLY A 192 7.07 9.25 -2.59
C GLY A 192 6.32 9.03 -1.29
N ASP A 193 6.36 7.81 -0.76
CA ASP A 193 5.87 7.50 0.57
C ASP A 193 7.02 7.67 1.57
N LEU A 194 6.75 8.35 2.68
CA LEU A 194 7.74 8.67 3.71
C LEU A 194 7.63 7.72 4.90
N GLY A 195 8.73 7.13 5.32
CA GLY A 195 8.80 6.32 6.52
C GLY A 195 8.79 7.15 7.79
N PRO A 196 8.29 6.59 8.92
CA PRO A 196 8.40 7.20 10.23
C PRO A 196 9.87 7.25 10.68
N ALA A 197 10.20 8.21 11.54
CA ALA A 197 11.52 8.33 12.14
C ALA A 197 11.86 7.12 13.04
N GLY A 198 13.15 6.80 13.15
CA GLY A 198 13.64 5.73 14.00
C GLY A 198 13.21 4.32 13.59
N LYS A 199 12.92 4.07 12.33
CA LYS A 199 12.71 2.72 11.80
C LYS A 199 13.91 1.82 12.04
N MET A 200 13.66 0.54 12.21
CA MET A 200 14.73 -0.40 12.56
C MET A 200 15.64 -0.74 11.37
N LEU A 201 15.06 -0.81 10.19
CA LEU A 201 15.75 -1.30 8.98
C LEU A 201 16.21 -0.15 8.07
N HIS A 202 15.63 1.04 8.21
CA HIS A 202 15.91 2.16 7.31
C HIS A 202 16.37 3.41 8.06
N PRO A 203 17.23 4.21 7.44
CA PRO A 203 17.50 5.56 7.93
C PRO A 203 16.26 6.45 7.81
N ASP A 204 16.27 7.54 8.54
CA ASP A 204 15.23 8.56 8.47
C ASP A 204 15.14 9.15 7.05
N ALA A 205 13.93 9.60 6.68
CA ALA A 205 13.67 10.14 5.36
C ALA A 205 14.48 11.41 5.05
N GLU A 206 15.21 11.39 3.94
CA GLU A 206 16.06 12.46 3.46
C GLU A 206 15.35 13.36 2.44
N GLY A 207 16.07 14.39 1.97
CA GLY A 207 15.68 15.22 0.84
C GLY A 207 16.38 16.57 0.82
N PRO A 208 16.41 17.26 -0.31
CA PRO A 208 17.04 18.56 -0.46
C PRO A 208 16.21 19.68 0.18
N GLY A 209 16.87 20.73 0.64
CA GLY A 209 16.22 22.01 0.92
C GLY A 209 16.29 22.98 -0.26
N GLY A 210 15.51 24.08 -0.18
CA GLY A 210 15.55 25.14 -1.19
C GLY A 210 15.01 24.70 -2.55
N ILE A 211 13.77 24.20 -2.56
CA ILE A 211 13.06 23.72 -3.75
C ILE A 211 11.97 24.72 -4.18
N ASP A 212 11.47 24.60 -5.41
CA ASP A 212 10.38 25.43 -5.89
C ASP A 212 9.02 24.82 -5.59
N TYR A 213 8.86 23.54 -5.87
CA TYR A 213 7.60 22.82 -5.69
C TYR A 213 7.83 21.54 -4.87
N LEU A 214 6.96 21.32 -3.90
CA LEU A 214 6.90 20.08 -3.13
C LEU A 214 5.62 19.32 -3.49
N ILE A 215 5.72 18.04 -3.83
CA ILE A 215 4.60 17.11 -3.97
C ILE A 215 4.75 16.10 -2.82
N CYS A 216 3.90 16.25 -1.80
CA CYS A 216 4.04 15.54 -0.51
C CYS A 216 2.89 14.58 -0.27
N GLU A 217 3.22 13.35 0.15
CA GLU A 217 2.25 12.39 0.65
C GLU A 217 1.53 12.91 1.89
N SER A 218 0.35 12.36 2.17
CA SER A 218 -0.52 12.79 3.26
C SER A 218 -1.25 11.62 3.91
N THR A 219 -0.73 10.38 3.83
CA THR A 219 -1.43 9.15 4.24
C THR A 219 -1.97 9.25 5.67
N TYR A 220 -1.17 9.76 6.60
CA TYR A 220 -1.55 9.98 7.99
C TYR A 220 -1.49 11.47 8.41
N GLY A 221 -1.85 12.37 7.50
CA GLY A 221 -1.79 13.81 7.74
C GLY A 221 -2.73 14.35 8.83
N ASP A 222 -3.66 13.54 9.30
CA ASP A 222 -4.58 13.84 10.43
C ASP A 222 -4.30 13.00 11.68
N THR A 223 -3.24 12.20 11.68
CA THR A 223 -2.96 11.24 12.75
C THR A 223 -1.69 11.64 13.50
N ASP A 224 -1.81 11.86 14.80
CA ASP A 224 -0.68 12.02 15.72
C ASP A 224 -0.45 10.71 16.44
N ARG A 225 0.72 10.10 16.27
CA ARG A 225 1.10 8.92 17.02
C ARG A 225 1.94 9.32 18.23
N GLU A 226 1.81 8.53 19.28
CA GLU A 226 2.79 8.65 20.36
C GLU A 226 4.15 8.17 19.87
N GLU A 227 5.22 8.86 20.30
CA GLU A 227 6.60 8.51 19.96
C GLU A 227 6.85 7.01 20.13
N THR A 228 7.30 6.37 19.06
CA THR A 228 7.51 4.92 19.02
C THR A 228 8.99 4.62 19.10
N THR A 229 9.49 4.32 20.32
CA THR A 229 10.85 3.81 20.46
C THR A 229 10.92 2.30 20.17
N PRO A 230 12.07 1.76 19.73
CA PRO A 230 12.25 0.32 19.54
C PRO A 230 11.94 -0.49 20.82
N GLU A 231 12.25 0.04 22.00
CA GLU A 231 11.99 -0.59 23.29
C GLU A 231 10.50 -0.68 23.58
N ARG A 232 9.76 0.40 23.36
CA ARG A 232 8.28 0.44 23.52
C ARG A 232 7.62 -0.54 22.57
N ARG A 233 8.01 -0.54 21.29
CA ARG A 233 7.49 -1.44 20.28
C ARG A 233 7.71 -2.90 20.64
N ARG A 234 8.95 -3.28 21.01
CA ARG A 234 9.29 -4.64 21.45
C ARG A 234 8.59 -5.03 22.73
N GLY A 235 8.48 -4.11 23.70
CA GLY A 235 7.77 -4.35 24.96
C GLY A 235 6.30 -4.67 24.73
N ALA A 236 5.62 -3.91 23.86
CA ALA A 236 4.23 -4.15 23.50
C ALA A 236 4.05 -5.47 22.74
N LEU A 237 4.93 -5.78 21.78
CA LEU A 237 4.91 -7.06 21.07
C LEU A 237 5.14 -8.23 22.04
N ALA A 238 6.09 -8.10 22.98
CA ALA A 238 6.39 -9.13 23.97
C ALA A 238 5.18 -9.46 24.84
N LEU A 239 4.39 -8.46 25.24
CA LEU A 239 3.16 -8.67 26.01
C LEU A 239 2.14 -9.50 25.22
N GLU A 240 1.89 -9.16 23.94
CA GLU A 240 0.95 -9.90 23.11
C GLU A 240 1.41 -11.33 22.82
N VAL A 241 2.70 -11.55 22.59
CA VAL A 241 3.27 -12.89 22.38
C VAL A 241 3.17 -13.74 23.65
N LYS A 242 3.46 -13.17 24.84
CA LYS A 242 3.34 -13.89 26.13
C LYS A 242 1.91 -14.31 26.41
N GLU A 243 0.95 -13.40 26.18
CA GLU A 243 -0.47 -13.71 26.39
C GLU A 243 -0.97 -14.77 25.40
N ALA A 244 -0.58 -14.68 24.12
CA ALA A 244 -0.93 -15.70 23.15
C ALA A 244 -0.31 -17.08 23.49
N ALA A 245 0.94 -17.09 23.95
CA ALA A 245 1.61 -18.32 24.39
C ALA A 245 0.93 -18.95 25.61
N ARG A 246 0.34 -18.16 26.50
CA ARG A 246 -0.44 -18.64 27.66
C ARG A 246 -1.73 -19.35 27.24
N LEU A 247 -2.35 -18.91 26.14
CA LEU A 247 -3.52 -19.57 25.54
C LEU A 247 -3.15 -20.88 24.85
N GLY A 248 -1.93 -21.01 24.33
CA GLY A 248 -1.36 -22.26 23.83
C GLY A 248 -1.66 -22.60 22.37
N GLY A 249 -2.47 -21.79 21.68
CA GLY A 249 -2.83 -21.99 20.27
C GLY A 249 -1.89 -21.29 19.30
N ALA A 250 -2.44 -20.78 18.18
CA ALA A 250 -1.69 -20.00 17.20
C ALA A 250 -1.77 -18.50 17.47
N LEU A 251 -0.64 -17.80 17.34
CA LEU A 251 -0.61 -16.35 17.17
C LEU A 251 -0.54 -16.05 15.67
N LEU A 252 -1.65 -15.59 15.10
CA LEU A 252 -1.76 -15.21 13.70
C LEU A 252 -1.47 -13.70 13.55
N ILE A 253 -0.50 -13.35 12.73
CA ILE A 253 -0.13 -11.97 12.47
C ILE A 253 -0.36 -11.65 10.99
N PRO A 254 -1.49 -11.05 10.62
CA PRO A 254 -1.71 -10.51 9.29
C PRO A 254 -0.66 -9.43 9.00
N SER A 255 0.12 -9.59 7.93
CA SER A 255 1.22 -8.67 7.63
C SER A 255 1.37 -8.46 6.13
N PHE A 256 1.82 -7.27 5.73
CA PHE A 256 2.32 -7.07 4.38
C PHE A 256 3.59 -7.91 4.17
N ALA A 257 3.72 -8.46 2.97
CA ALA A 257 4.81 -9.39 2.63
C ALA A 257 6.18 -8.68 2.57
N VAL A 258 6.17 -7.41 2.24
CA VAL A 258 7.34 -6.55 2.12
C VAL A 258 7.38 -5.60 3.30
N GLU A 259 8.53 -5.38 3.88
CA GLU A 259 8.88 -4.49 4.99
C GLU A 259 8.38 -4.99 6.36
N ARG A 260 7.08 -4.96 6.61
CA ARG A 260 6.49 -5.25 7.92
C ARG A 260 6.76 -6.68 8.39
N THR A 261 6.75 -7.66 7.48
CA THR A 261 7.11 -9.04 7.82
C THR A 261 8.55 -9.14 8.30
N GLN A 262 9.48 -8.42 7.68
CA GLN A 262 10.90 -8.43 8.02
C GLN A 262 11.15 -7.73 9.37
N GLU A 263 10.53 -6.58 9.60
CA GLU A 263 10.62 -5.87 10.90
C GLU A 263 10.08 -6.70 12.07
N LEU A 264 8.89 -7.30 11.90
CA LEU A 264 8.31 -8.21 12.89
C LEU A 264 9.22 -9.40 13.19
N LEU A 265 9.81 -9.98 12.15
CA LEU A 265 10.71 -11.12 12.30
C LEU A 265 11.94 -10.75 13.14
N VAL A 266 12.55 -9.60 12.88
CA VAL A 266 13.70 -9.11 13.66
C VAL A 266 13.33 -8.91 15.13
N ASP A 267 12.19 -8.27 15.41
CA ASP A 267 11.77 -8.03 16.79
C ASP A 267 11.39 -9.33 17.52
N LEU A 268 10.68 -10.26 16.86
CA LEU A 268 10.33 -11.55 17.46
C LEU A 268 11.57 -12.39 17.81
N VAL A 269 12.53 -12.46 16.89
CA VAL A 269 13.78 -13.20 17.12
C VAL A 269 14.59 -12.55 18.24
N ALA A 270 14.71 -11.22 18.26
CA ALA A 270 15.42 -10.49 19.31
C ALA A 270 14.78 -10.72 20.71
N LEU A 271 13.44 -10.74 20.79
CA LEU A 271 12.71 -11.04 22.03
C LEU A 271 12.92 -12.48 22.52
N MET A 272 13.03 -13.43 21.60
CA MET A 272 13.30 -14.82 21.93
C MET A 272 14.76 -15.04 22.35
N ASP A 273 15.71 -14.40 21.67
CA ASP A 273 17.16 -14.54 21.97
C ASP A 273 17.52 -13.87 23.28
N SER A 274 16.89 -12.75 23.63
CA SER A 274 17.03 -12.12 24.95
C SER A 274 16.35 -12.85 26.10
N GLY A 275 15.57 -13.91 25.81
CA GLY A 275 14.82 -14.65 26.82
C GLY A 275 13.59 -13.94 27.37
N VAL A 276 13.26 -12.74 26.83
CA VAL A 276 12.03 -12.00 27.24
C VAL A 276 10.78 -12.77 26.87
N VAL A 277 10.80 -13.51 25.75
CA VAL A 277 9.75 -14.40 25.30
C VAL A 277 10.34 -15.81 25.11
N LYS A 278 9.58 -16.83 25.49
CA LYS A 278 9.97 -18.24 25.27
C LYS A 278 10.10 -18.51 23.78
N ARG A 279 11.13 -19.23 23.37
CA ARG A 279 11.31 -19.65 21.98
C ARG A 279 10.12 -20.50 21.50
N ALA A 280 9.59 -20.14 20.33
CA ALA A 280 8.49 -20.83 19.67
C ALA A 280 8.72 -20.81 18.15
N PRO A 281 8.17 -21.75 17.38
CA PRO A 281 8.25 -21.71 15.93
C PRO A 281 7.59 -20.46 15.37
N ILE A 282 8.26 -19.80 14.41
CA ILE A 282 7.74 -18.67 13.62
C ILE A 282 7.64 -19.14 12.18
N TYR A 283 6.43 -19.15 11.63
CA TYR A 283 6.18 -19.53 10.25
C TYR A 283 5.88 -18.29 9.42
N ILE A 284 6.67 -18.08 8.36
CA ILE A 284 6.39 -17.09 7.31
C ILE A 284 5.54 -17.79 6.25
N ASP A 285 4.22 -17.66 6.35
CA ASP A 285 3.27 -18.35 5.46
C ASP A 285 2.85 -17.44 4.30
N SER A 286 3.84 -17.07 3.48
CA SER A 286 3.67 -16.24 2.30
C SER A 286 4.82 -16.43 1.31
N PRO A 287 4.58 -17.00 0.11
CA PRO A 287 5.62 -17.11 -0.91
C PRO A 287 6.22 -15.77 -1.32
N LEU A 288 5.40 -14.73 -1.39
CA LEU A 288 5.86 -13.36 -1.67
C LEU A 288 6.79 -12.86 -0.58
N ALA A 289 6.44 -13.05 0.71
CA ALA A 289 7.28 -12.64 1.82
C ALA A 289 8.62 -13.42 1.85
N THR A 290 8.63 -14.70 1.47
CA THR A 290 9.85 -15.49 1.32
C THR A 290 10.78 -14.86 0.29
N LYS A 291 10.28 -14.55 -0.91
CA LYS A 291 11.05 -13.91 -1.98
C LYS A 291 11.51 -12.51 -1.60
N ALA A 292 10.62 -11.71 -1.00
CA ALA A 292 10.96 -10.38 -0.50
C ALA A 292 12.08 -10.44 0.55
N SER A 293 12.02 -11.40 1.49
CA SER A 293 13.06 -11.58 2.51
C SER A 293 14.42 -11.93 1.88
N ALA A 294 14.44 -12.63 0.74
CA ALA A 294 15.69 -12.87 -0.01
C ALA A 294 16.23 -11.57 -0.64
N ALA A 295 15.37 -10.71 -1.18
CA ALA A 295 15.78 -9.39 -1.68
C ALA A 295 16.32 -8.51 -0.54
N PHE A 296 15.65 -8.49 0.62
CA PHE A 296 16.15 -7.80 1.81
C PHE A 296 17.51 -8.33 2.28
N ALA A 297 17.72 -9.65 2.23
CA ALA A 297 19.03 -10.24 2.57
C ALA A 297 20.12 -9.86 1.55
N HIS A 298 19.78 -9.72 0.26
CA HIS A 298 20.70 -9.28 -0.78
C HIS A 298 21.17 -7.83 -0.54
N HIS A 299 20.25 -6.95 -0.15
CA HIS A 299 20.52 -5.53 0.13
C HIS A 299 20.80 -5.22 1.61
N ALA A 300 21.10 -6.23 2.44
CA ALA A 300 21.25 -6.03 3.88
C ALA A 300 22.33 -5.01 4.25
N SER A 301 23.39 -4.86 3.43
CA SER A 301 24.44 -3.85 3.64
C SER A 301 23.98 -2.41 3.44
N GLU A 302 22.83 -2.19 2.80
CA GLU A 302 22.22 -0.87 2.60
C GLU A 302 21.24 -0.50 3.74
N LEU A 303 20.94 -1.45 4.63
CA LEU A 303 20.01 -1.30 5.75
C LEU A 303 20.75 -1.01 7.05
N GLU A 304 20.22 -0.11 7.89
CA GLU A 304 20.78 0.17 9.23
C GLU A 304 20.72 -1.07 10.15
N GLY A 305 19.66 -1.84 10.05
CA GLY A 305 19.44 -3.09 10.81
C GLY A 305 19.80 -4.37 10.06
N GLY A 306 20.59 -4.31 8.98
CA GLY A 306 20.83 -5.43 8.08
C GLY A 306 21.40 -6.67 8.75
N ASP A 307 22.36 -6.52 9.64
CA ASP A 307 22.94 -7.65 10.39
C ASP A 307 21.89 -8.34 11.27
N LYS A 308 21.02 -7.56 11.93
CA LYS A 308 19.92 -8.09 12.75
C LYS A 308 18.92 -8.86 11.88
N LEU A 309 18.64 -8.34 10.69
CA LEU A 309 17.77 -9.00 9.73
C LEU A 309 18.38 -10.32 9.25
N LEU A 310 19.65 -10.33 8.83
CA LEU A 310 20.36 -11.57 8.41
C LEU A 310 20.38 -12.62 9.52
N HIS A 311 20.59 -12.19 10.77
CA HIS A 311 20.51 -13.05 11.94
C HIS A 311 19.09 -13.65 12.09
N ALA A 312 18.05 -12.79 12.01
CA ALA A 312 16.67 -13.22 12.17
C ALA A 312 16.24 -14.21 11.07
N LEU A 313 16.60 -13.97 9.82
CA LEU A 313 16.29 -14.86 8.70
C LEU A 313 16.91 -16.25 8.83
N LYS A 314 18.06 -16.37 9.51
CA LYS A 314 18.80 -17.63 9.74
C LYS A 314 18.47 -18.29 11.07
N ALA A 315 17.62 -17.67 11.90
CA ALA A 315 17.31 -18.18 13.23
C ALA A 315 16.58 -19.54 13.15
N PRO A 316 16.97 -20.55 13.97
CA PRO A 316 16.48 -21.93 13.84
C PRO A 316 14.98 -22.09 14.09
N GLN A 317 14.35 -21.13 14.79
CA GLN A 317 12.91 -21.11 15.02
C GLN A 317 12.10 -20.57 13.85
N VAL A 318 12.75 -19.94 12.85
CA VAL A 318 12.09 -19.35 11.67
C VAL A 318 11.99 -20.37 10.55
N ARG A 319 10.81 -20.51 10.00
CA ARG A 319 10.48 -21.46 8.93
C ARG A 319 9.65 -20.78 7.86
N PHE A 320 10.04 -20.95 6.61
CA PHE A 320 9.32 -20.45 5.44
C PHE A 320 8.46 -21.56 4.85
N THR A 321 7.20 -21.26 4.52
CA THR A 321 6.32 -22.19 3.81
C THR A 321 6.20 -21.77 2.35
N GLU A 322 6.72 -22.58 1.45
CA GLU A 322 6.72 -22.29 0.02
C GLU A 322 5.50 -22.90 -0.67
N THR A 323 5.18 -24.17 -0.35
CA THR A 323 4.11 -24.90 -1.02
C THR A 323 2.76 -24.78 -0.27
N THR A 324 1.68 -25.14 -0.98
CA THR A 324 0.33 -25.19 -0.38
C THR A 324 0.25 -26.29 0.69
N GLU A 325 0.90 -27.43 0.45
CA GLU A 325 0.91 -28.56 1.39
C GLU A 325 1.61 -28.18 2.70
N GLN A 326 2.77 -27.49 2.62
CA GLN A 326 3.47 -26.98 3.80
C GLN A 326 2.59 -25.98 4.56
N SER A 327 1.90 -25.09 3.85
CA SER A 327 0.96 -24.15 4.46
C SER A 327 -0.18 -24.91 5.15
N MET A 328 -0.85 -25.84 4.49
CA MET A 328 -1.95 -26.62 5.08
C MET A 328 -1.52 -27.44 6.31
N ALA A 329 -0.29 -27.92 6.35
CA ALA A 329 0.24 -28.66 7.49
C ALA A 329 0.27 -27.85 8.79
N LEU A 330 0.31 -26.51 8.72
CA LEU A 330 0.29 -25.63 9.89
C LEU A 330 -1.03 -25.73 10.70
N ASP A 331 -2.14 -26.13 10.07
CA ASP A 331 -3.42 -26.31 10.76
C ASP A 331 -3.41 -27.47 11.77
N ASN A 332 -2.43 -28.38 11.64
CA ASN A 332 -2.25 -29.54 12.52
C ASN A 332 -1.23 -29.29 13.64
N VAL A 333 -0.56 -28.13 13.67
CA VAL A 333 0.39 -27.80 14.75
C VAL A 333 -0.39 -27.60 16.05
N ARG A 334 -0.04 -28.36 17.08
CA ARG A 334 -0.75 -28.35 18.38
C ARG A 334 -0.11 -27.43 19.42
N GLU A 335 1.20 -27.26 19.33
CA GLU A 335 1.95 -26.41 20.25
C GLU A 335 1.78 -24.94 19.88
N PHE A 336 2.05 -24.04 20.83
CA PHE A 336 2.07 -22.62 20.56
C PHE A 336 3.07 -22.30 19.43
N HIS A 337 2.61 -21.57 18.44
CA HIS A 337 3.41 -21.12 17.29
C HIS A 337 2.91 -19.78 16.77
N ILE A 338 3.78 -19.11 16.04
CA ILE A 338 3.49 -17.80 15.44
C ILE A 338 3.41 -18.00 13.91
N VAL A 339 2.38 -17.45 13.28
CA VAL A 339 2.23 -17.46 11.82
C VAL A 339 2.11 -16.02 11.33
N ILE A 340 3.06 -15.59 10.52
CA ILE A 340 3.02 -14.31 9.80
C ILE A 340 2.59 -14.60 8.36
N ALA A 341 1.47 -14.04 7.92
CA ALA A 341 0.91 -14.32 6.60
C ALA A 341 0.30 -13.07 5.95
N ALA A 342 0.45 -12.95 4.65
CA ALA A 342 -0.17 -11.88 3.86
C ALA A 342 -1.67 -12.21 3.57
N SER A 343 -2.54 -11.20 3.46
CA SER A 343 -2.29 -9.76 3.46
C SER A 343 -2.53 -9.12 4.84
N GLY A 344 -1.96 -7.93 5.05
CA GLY A 344 -2.05 -7.21 6.33
C GLY A 344 -3.45 -6.77 6.74
N MET A 345 -4.39 -6.58 5.78
CA MET A 345 -5.79 -6.22 6.03
C MET A 345 -6.75 -7.41 5.93
N CYS A 346 -6.24 -8.64 5.86
CA CYS A 346 -7.00 -9.90 5.81
C CYS A 346 -7.86 -10.10 4.54
N GLU A 347 -7.67 -9.32 3.48
CA GLU A 347 -8.52 -9.37 2.28
C GLU A 347 -8.10 -10.44 1.27
N ALA A 348 -6.83 -10.83 1.26
CA ALA A 348 -6.26 -11.76 0.30
C ALA A 348 -5.21 -12.68 0.97
N GLY A 349 -4.66 -13.61 0.19
CA GLY A 349 -3.55 -14.45 0.60
C GLY A 349 -3.90 -15.56 1.60
N ARG A 350 -2.84 -16.20 2.10
CA ARG A 350 -2.95 -17.38 2.97
C ARG A 350 -3.53 -17.05 4.34
N ILE A 351 -3.44 -15.80 4.80
CA ILE A 351 -4.04 -15.38 6.07
C ILE A 351 -5.54 -15.68 6.13
N ARG A 352 -6.28 -15.57 5.01
CA ARG A 352 -7.70 -15.89 4.97
C ARG A 352 -8.00 -17.35 5.30
N HIS A 353 -7.14 -18.27 4.84
CA HIS A 353 -7.24 -19.69 5.20
C HIS A 353 -6.95 -19.90 6.69
N ARG A 354 -5.90 -19.22 7.21
CA ARG A 354 -5.58 -19.26 8.65
C ARG A 354 -6.75 -18.74 9.49
N LEU A 355 -7.31 -17.60 9.16
CA LEU A 355 -8.44 -17.03 9.86
C LEU A 355 -9.66 -17.95 9.81
N ARG A 356 -10.00 -18.52 8.64
CA ARG A 356 -11.10 -19.49 8.51
C ARG A 356 -10.93 -20.69 9.44
N ASN A 357 -9.70 -21.18 9.62
CA ASN A 357 -9.43 -22.40 10.39
C ASN A 357 -9.18 -22.14 11.88
N TRP A 358 -8.91 -20.90 12.28
CA TRP A 358 -8.51 -20.57 13.65
C TRP A 358 -9.41 -19.57 14.39
N LEU A 359 -10.20 -18.73 13.72
CA LEU A 359 -11.03 -17.70 14.39
C LEU A 359 -12.05 -18.27 15.37
N TRP A 360 -12.51 -19.48 15.18
CA TRP A 360 -13.48 -20.14 16.05
C TRP A 360 -12.85 -20.77 17.29
N ARG A 361 -11.53 -20.76 17.42
CA ARG A 361 -10.77 -21.38 18.52
C ARG A 361 -10.42 -20.33 19.56
N GLU A 362 -10.77 -20.59 20.82
CA GLU A 362 -10.52 -19.68 21.94
C GLU A 362 -9.04 -19.55 22.32
N GLU A 363 -8.24 -20.58 22.00
CA GLU A 363 -6.79 -20.58 22.19
C GLU A 363 -6.02 -19.77 21.14
N ALA A 364 -6.66 -19.33 20.06
CA ALA A 364 -6.02 -18.54 19.03
C ALA A 364 -6.00 -17.03 19.35
N THR A 365 -4.97 -16.36 18.88
CA THR A 365 -4.88 -14.89 18.91
C THR A 365 -4.62 -14.38 17.51
N VAL A 366 -5.33 -13.33 17.10
CA VAL A 366 -5.05 -12.54 15.89
C VAL A 366 -4.49 -11.19 16.31
N LEU A 367 -3.26 -10.88 15.91
CA LEU A 367 -2.60 -9.61 16.19
C LEU A 367 -2.50 -8.78 14.91
N LEU A 368 -3.32 -7.76 14.82
CA LEU A 368 -3.30 -6.79 13.72
C LEU A 368 -2.19 -5.76 13.98
N VAL A 369 -1.22 -5.65 13.08
CA VAL A 369 0.00 -4.88 13.28
C VAL A 369 0.10 -3.64 12.38
N GLY A 370 -1.02 -3.00 12.10
CA GLY A 370 -1.07 -1.79 11.30
C GLY A 370 -2.50 -1.43 10.90
N TYR A 371 -2.61 -0.34 10.16
CA TYR A 371 -3.89 0.21 9.73
C TYR A 371 -4.81 -0.83 9.08
N GLN A 372 -6.08 -0.77 9.45
CA GLN A 372 -7.16 -1.58 8.89
C GLN A 372 -8.19 -0.65 8.25
N ALA A 373 -8.24 -0.62 6.93
CA ALA A 373 -9.17 0.21 6.17
C ALA A 373 -10.62 -0.20 6.43
N LYS A 374 -11.54 0.76 6.43
CA LYS A 374 -12.98 0.50 6.59
C LYS A 374 -13.45 -0.54 5.57
N GLY A 375 -14.27 -1.49 6.03
CA GLY A 375 -14.83 -2.56 5.21
C GLY A 375 -13.91 -3.74 4.95
N THR A 376 -12.65 -3.72 5.37
CA THR A 376 -11.77 -4.89 5.30
C THR A 376 -12.10 -5.89 6.42
N LEU A 377 -11.79 -7.17 6.19
CA LEU A 377 -11.99 -8.20 7.20
C LEU A 377 -11.21 -7.89 8.49
N GLY A 378 -9.99 -7.37 8.36
CA GLY A 378 -9.18 -6.96 9.52
C GLY A 378 -9.89 -5.86 10.34
N ARG A 379 -10.53 -4.89 9.68
CA ARG A 379 -11.31 -3.83 10.35
C ARG A 379 -12.55 -4.38 11.02
N ILE A 380 -13.29 -5.25 10.36
CA ILE A 380 -14.47 -5.94 10.91
C ILE A 380 -14.12 -6.71 12.19
N LEU A 381 -12.99 -7.42 12.18
CA LEU A 381 -12.51 -8.13 13.37
C LEU A 381 -12.11 -7.16 14.50
N LEU A 382 -11.45 -6.06 14.14
CA LEU A 382 -11.03 -5.02 15.10
C LEU A 382 -12.23 -4.31 15.75
N ASP A 383 -13.30 -4.10 15.00
CA ASP A 383 -14.56 -3.50 15.48
C ASP A 383 -15.36 -4.44 16.40
N GLY A 384 -14.90 -5.70 16.58
CA GLY A 384 -15.47 -6.64 17.54
C GLY A 384 -16.62 -7.48 17.02
N GLU A 385 -16.77 -7.62 15.70
CA GLU A 385 -17.80 -8.51 15.13
C GLU A 385 -17.58 -9.96 15.60
N THR A 386 -18.64 -10.57 16.10
CA THR A 386 -18.62 -11.94 16.65
C THR A 386 -18.80 -13.02 15.59
N ARG A 387 -19.19 -12.64 14.38
CA ARG A 387 -19.37 -13.50 13.21
C ARG A 387 -18.82 -12.82 11.96
N VAL A 388 -18.09 -13.58 11.17
CA VAL A 388 -17.54 -13.09 9.90
C VAL A 388 -17.75 -14.11 8.80
N ARG A 389 -17.75 -13.64 7.55
CA ARG A 389 -17.85 -14.51 6.38
C ARG A 389 -16.53 -14.56 5.62
N ILE A 390 -15.90 -15.73 5.57
CA ILE A 390 -14.63 -15.94 4.88
C ILE A 390 -14.79 -17.01 3.80
N GLN A 391 -14.55 -16.67 2.53
CA GLN A 391 -14.64 -17.60 1.39
C GLN A 391 -15.99 -18.33 1.26
N GLY A 392 -17.06 -17.73 1.77
CA GLY A 392 -18.41 -18.30 1.74
C GLY A 392 -18.85 -18.95 3.04
N ASP A 393 -17.92 -19.32 3.91
CA ASP A 393 -18.20 -19.93 5.21
C ASP A 393 -18.47 -18.84 6.26
N GLU A 394 -19.48 -19.05 7.11
CA GLU A 394 -19.76 -18.24 8.28
C GLU A 394 -18.99 -18.78 9.47
N ILE A 395 -18.27 -17.92 10.17
CA ILE A 395 -17.33 -18.31 11.22
C ILE A 395 -17.60 -17.46 12.46
N ASN A 396 -17.81 -18.11 13.59
CA ASN A 396 -17.86 -17.46 14.90
C ASN A 396 -16.46 -17.00 15.31
N VAL A 397 -16.33 -15.76 15.73
CA VAL A 397 -15.06 -15.20 16.23
C VAL A 397 -14.97 -15.45 17.73
N ARG A 398 -14.17 -16.45 18.13
CA ARG A 398 -13.84 -16.77 19.53
C ARG A 398 -12.37 -16.47 19.84
N ALA A 399 -11.54 -16.39 18.79
CA ALA A 399 -10.14 -16.01 18.93
C ALA A 399 -10.02 -14.61 19.55
N ARG A 400 -8.98 -14.41 20.32
CA ARG A 400 -8.63 -13.09 20.86
C ARG A 400 -8.15 -12.18 19.73
N ILE A 401 -8.84 -11.06 19.49
CA ILE A 401 -8.45 -10.05 18.50
C ILE A 401 -7.69 -8.93 19.20
N ARG A 402 -6.49 -8.61 18.69
CA ARG A 402 -5.61 -7.60 19.25
C ARG A 402 -5.08 -6.68 18.15
N SER A 403 -4.73 -5.46 18.52
CA SER A 403 -4.11 -4.49 17.63
C SER A 403 -2.86 -3.91 18.26
N LEU A 404 -1.84 -3.72 17.42
CA LEU A 404 -0.56 -3.13 17.77
C LEU A 404 -0.13 -2.19 16.64
N ASP A 405 -0.52 -0.91 16.72
CA ASP A 405 -0.23 0.09 15.68
C ASP A 405 1.13 0.77 15.89
N LEU A 406 2.19 -0.04 15.97
CA LEU A 406 3.58 0.40 16.17
C LEU A 406 4.52 -0.05 15.03
N TYR A 407 3.96 -0.63 13.97
CA TYR A 407 4.68 -1.10 12.78
C TYR A 407 4.16 -0.40 11.51
N SER A 408 3.83 0.88 11.62
CA SER A 408 3.42 1.66 10.44
C SER A 408 4.58 1.82 9.47
N GLY A 409 4.28 1.73 8.18
CA GLY A 409 5.25 2.05 7.12
C GLY A 409 5.38 3.54 6.83
N HIS A 410 4.38 4.36 7.20
CA HIS A 410 4.31 5.79 6.86
C HIS A 410 4.54 6.67 8.08
N ALA A 411 5.15 7.81 7.84
CA ALA A 411 5.25 8.93 8.78
C ALA A 411 3.86 9.43 9.20
N ASP A 412 3.74 9.93 10.42
CA ASP A 412 2.53 10.55 10.93
C ASP A 412 2.47 12.07 10.63
N ALA A 413 1.40 12.75 11.04
CA ALA A 413 1.20 14.16 10.71
C ALA A 413 2.32 15.08 11.24
N PRO A 414 2.80 14.97 12.48
CA PRO A 414 3.98 15.69 12.97
C PRO A 414 5.25 15.44 12.15
N GLU A 415 5.52 14.17 11.82
CA GLU A 415 6.72 13.76 11.07
C GLU A 415 6.66 14.27 9.62
N LEU A 416 5.50 14.16 8.95
CA LEU A 416 5.27 14.71 7.61
C LEU A 416 5.48 16.24 7.59
N ALA A 417 4.93 16.95 8.57
CA ALA A 417 5.10 18.40 8.68
C ALA A 417 6.56 18.78 8.96
N ALA A 418 7.24 18.07 9.85
CA ALA A 418 8.65 18.29 10.15
C ALA A 418 9.55 18.02 8.94
N TRP A 419 9.25 16.92 8.20
CA TRP A 419 9.98 16.62 6.96
C TRP A 419 9.76 17.72 5.91
N ALA A 420 8.53 18.21 5.70
CA ALA A 420 8.24 19.32 4.79
C ALA A 420 8.93 20.62 5.22
N GLN A 421 8.93 20.93 6.53
CA GLN A 421 9.61 22.09 7.09
C GLN A 421 11.13 22.07 6.85
N ALA A 422 11.75 20.90 6.92
CA ALA A 422 13.17 20.73 6.62
C ALA A 422 13.51 20.96 5.13
N ARG A 423 12.54 21.08 4.24
CA ARG A 423 12.73 21.40 2.80
C ARG A 423 12.73 22.91 2.52
N LEU A 424 12.47 23.73 3.53
CA LEU A 424 12.45 25.20 3.36
C LEU A 424 13.81 25.76 2.87
N PRO A 425 13.81 26.87 2.11
CA PRO A 425 12.62 27.53 1.58
C PRO A 425 11.98 26.74 0.45
N ILE A 426 10.64 26.62 0.48
CA ILE A 426 9.84 26.17 -0.67
C ILE A 426 9.35 27.43 -1.35
N SER A 427 9.88 27.76 -2.52
CA SER A 427 9.68 29.10 -3.12
C SER A 427 8.32 29.30 -3.79
N ARG A 428 7.61 28.21 -4.13
CA ARG A 428 6.34 28.24 -4.88
C ARG A 428 5.21 27.55 -4.11
N ASN A 429 4.79 26.36 -4.56
CA ASN A 429 3.64 25.67 -4.00
C ASN A 429 4.01 24.32 -3.37
N VAL A 430 3.17 23.91 -2.40
CA VAL A 430 3.11 22.56 -1.85
C VAL A 430 1.84 21.89 -2.36
N PHE A 431 1.98 20.78 -3.05
CA PHE A 431 0.88 19.91 -3.44
C PHE A 431 0.77 18.75 -2.46
N LEU A 432 -0.40 18.59 -1.83
CA LEU A 432 -0.69 17.49 -0.94
C LEU A 432 -1.44 16.40 -1.69
N VAL A 433 -0.88 15.21 -1.71
CA VAL A 433 -1.35 14.04 -2.46
C VAL A 433 -1.33 12.80 -1.57
N HIS A 434 -1.76 11.65 -2.09
CA HIS A 434 -1.65 10.36 -1.42
C HIS A 434 -2.24 10.38 0.00
N GLY A 435 -3.50 10.80 0.12
CA GLY A 435 -4.24 10.90 1.37
C GLY A 435 -5.74 10.94 1.15
N GLU A 436 -6.49 10.50 2.16
CA GLU A 436 -7.94 10.73 2.22
C GLU A 436 -8.23 12.18 2.58
N GLU A 437 -9.48 12.63 2.38
CA GLU A 437 -9.90 14.03 2.57
C GLU A 437 -9.49 14.60 3.94
N SER A 438 -9.71 13.86 5.03
CA SER A 438 -9.35 14.28 6.38
C SER A 438 -7.84 14.43 6.57
N ALA A 439 -7.06 13.50 6.03
CA ALA A 439 -5.61 13.49 6.13
C ALA A 439 -4.98 14.66 5.34
N LEU A 440 -5.46 14.90 4.12
CA LEU A 440 -5.05 16.05 3.30
C LEU A 440 -5.33 17.36 4.02
N ALA A 441 -6.54 17.54 4.58
CA ALA A 441 -6.92 18.75 5.32
C ALA A 441 -6.12 18.90 6.62
N GLY A 442 -5.88 17.79 7.33
CA GLY A 442 -5.09 17.78 8.57
C GLY A 442 -3.65 18.22 8.34
N LEU A 443 -3.00 17.68 7.30
CA LEU A 443 -1.64 18.06 6.94
C LEU A 443 -1.57 19.50 6.43
N ALA A 444 -2.53 19.94 5.61
CA ALA A 444 -2.61 21.32 5.14
C ALA A 444 -2.66 22.32 6.31
N ALA A 445 -3.48 22.03 7.32
CA ALA A 445 -3.57 22.86 8.53
C ALA A 445 -2.24 22.93 9.30
N ARG A 446 -1.45 21.85 9.35
CA ARG A 446 -0.14 21.87 10.02
C ARG A 446 0.92 22.63 9.22
N ILE A 447 0.98 22.39 7.92
CA ILE A 447 1.95 23.04 7.03
C ILE A 447 1.67 24.55 6.93
N SER A 448 0.43 25.00 7.10
CA SER A 448 0.08 26.43 7.11
C SER A 448 0.79 27.24 8.22
N ALA A 449 1.43 26.58 9.19
CA ALA A 449 2.27 27.24 10.18
C ALA A 449 3.58 27.83 9.60
N PHE A 450 4.03 27.36 8.42
CA PHE A 450 5.30 27.78 7.80
C PHE A 450 5.21 27.95 6.26
N VAL A 451 4.09 27.64 5.64
CA VAL A 451 3.78 27.91 4.23
C VAL A 451 2.45 28.67 4.17
N GLU A 452 2.39 29.73 3.39
CA GLU A 452 1.14 30.50 3.21
C GLU A 452 0.01 29.59 2.68
N PRO A 453 -1.21 29.65 3.26
CA PRO A 453 -2.31 28.75 2.88
C PRO A 453 -2.64 28.74 1.38
N GLU A 454 -2.51 29.88 0.71
CA GLU A 454 -2.76 30.04 -0.73
C GLU A 454 -1.75 29.28 -1.61
N ARG A 455 -0.63 28.89 -1.04
CA ARG A 455 0.42 28.11 -1.69
C ARG A 455 0.26 26.62 -1.47
N ILE A 456 -0.63 26.20 -0.58
CA ILE A 456 -0.95 24.79 -0.33
C ILE A 456 -2.08 24.38 -1.28
N VAL A 457 -1.83 23.39 -2.11
CA VAL A 457 -2.76 22.92 -3.15
C VAL A 457 -3.10 21.45 -2.89
N ILE A 458 -4.39 21.13 -2.88
CA ILE A 458 -4.90 19.76 -2.84
C ILE A 458 -5.48 19.43 -4.21
N PRO A 459 -4.74 18.77 -5.11
CA PRO A 459 -5.19 18.50 -6.47
C PRO A 459 -6.23 17.40 -6.50
N ARG A 460 -7.12 17.45 -7.49
CA ARG A 460 -8.10 16.40 -7.77
C ARG A 460 -7.60 15.49 -8.90
N LEU A 461 -8.19 14.32 -9.01
CA LEU A 461 -7.89 13.38 -10.08
C LEU A 461 -8.05 14.04 -11.45
N ASP A 462 -7.03 13.90 -12.30
CA ASP A 462 -6.88 14.48 -13.63
C ASP A 462 -6.72 16.00 -13.69
N ASP A 463 -6.51 16.69 -12.56
CA ASP A 463 -6.13 18.10 -12.57
C ASP A 463 -4.77 18.30 -13.25
N CYS A 464 -4.65 19.44 -13.95
CA CYS A 464 -3.44 19.88 -14.62
C CYS A 464 -3.07 21.29 -14.16
N TYR A 465 -1.85 21.46 -13.69
CA TYR A 465 -1.32 22.76 -13.29
C TYR A 465 -0.18 23.19 -14.22
N GLU A 466 -0.22 24.45 -14.63
CA GLU A 466 0.93 25.13 -15.22
C GLU A 466 1.81 25.66 -14.09
N LEU A 467 3.09 25.27 -14.13
CA LEU A 467 4.09 25.65 -13.14
C LEU A 467 4.95 26.79 -13.70
N SER A 468 5.06 27.90 -12.99
CA SER A 468 5.77 29.10 -13.43
C SER A 468 6.53 29.78 -12.29
N ALA A 469 7.24 30.85 -12.59
CA ALA A 469 7.88 31.69 -11.59
C ALA A 469 6.88 32.30 -10.59
N ALA A 470 5.63 32.51 -11.01
CA ALA A 470 4.57 33.06 -10.17
C ALA A 470 3.83 32.01 -9.31
N GLY A 471 4.19 30.74 -9.46
CA GLY A 471 3.53 29.60 -8.79
C GLY A 471 2.73 28.73 -9.73
N ALA A 472 1.90 27.85 -9.15
CA ALA A 472 1.08 26.89 -9.87
C ALA A 472 -0.29 27.49 -10.22
N LYS A 473 -0.71 27.31 -11.47
CA LYS A 473 -2.02 27.75 -11.96
C LYS A 473 -2.81 26.56 -12.50
N LEU A 474 -3.98 26.30 -11.94
CA LEU A 474 -4.88 25.26 -12.47
C LEU A 474 -5.33 25.62 -13.89
N LEU A 475 -5.20 24.65 -14.80
CA LEU A 475 -5.65 24.75 -16.18
C LEU A 475 -7.01 24.05 -16.32
N ASP A 476 -8.07 24.85 -16.46
CA ASP A 476 -9.42 24.32 -16.62
C ASP A 476 -9.65 23.64 -17.97
N GLY A 477 -10.46 22.57 -17.96
CA GLY A 477 -11.12 22.03 -19.16
C GLY A 477 -10.26 21.25 -20.16
N GLN A 478 -9.08 20.79 -19.81
CA GLN A 478 -8.17 20.12 -20.78
C GLN A 478 -8.56 18.66 -21.11
N ALA A 479 -9.28 17.95 -20.24
CA ALA A 479 -9.84 16.62 -20.52
C ALA A 479 -11.02 16.33 -19.59
N PRO A 480 -12.01 15.51 -20.02
CA PRO A 480 -13.02 15.04 -19.10
C PRO A 480 -12.37 14.15 -18.03
N ARG A 481 -12.70 14.39 -16.77
CA ARG A 481 -12.21 13.58 -15.64
C ARG A 481 -12.64 12.12 -15.81
N ARG A 482 -11.73 11.19 -15.54
CA ARG A 482 -12.01 9.76 -15.62
C ARG A 482 -13.00 9.29 -14.55
N MET A 483 -13.10 10.02 -13.44
CA MET A 483 -14.03 9.77 -12.35
C MET A 483 -14.48 11.11 -11.75
N SER A 484 -15.76 11.16 -11.31
CA SER A 484 -16.27 12.31 -10.57
C SER A 484 -15.57 12.43 -9.21
N PRO A 485 -15.15 13.64 -8.79
CA PRO A 485 -14.47 13.85 -7.51
C PRO A 485 -15.24 13.33 -6.30
N GLU A 486 -16.59 13.32 -6.38
CA GLU A 486 -17.45 12.86 -5.29
C GLU A 486 -17.43 11.33 -5.12
N VAL A 487 -16.86 10.57 -6.05
CA VAL A 487 -16.80 9.10 -6.04
C VAL A 487 -15.42 8.60 -5.60
N VAL A 488 -14.38 9.41 -5.72
CA VAL A 488 -13.01 9.06 -5.31
C VAL A 488 -12.97 8.84 -3.79
N GLY A 489 -12.37 7.75 -3.34
CA GLY A 489 -12.25 7.40 -1.92
C GLY A 489 -13.55 6.95 -1.24
N ARG A 490 -14.69 6.84 -1.94
CA ARG A 490 -15.92 6.32 -1.35
C ARG A 490 -15.91 4.79 -1.29
N LEU A 491 -16.36 4.27 -0.14
CA LEU A 491 -16.63 2.85 0.03
C LEU A 491 -17.74 2.41 -0.94
N ASP A 492 -17.57 1.26 -1.57
CA ASP A 492 -18.60 0.71 -2.41
C ASP A 492 -19.61 -0.12 -1.60
N TRP A 493 -20.79 -0.34 -2.21
CA TRP A 493 -21.89 -1.07 -1.60
C TRP A 493 -21.60 -2.56 -1.30
N HIS A 494 -20.45 -3.14 -1.72
CA HIS A 494 -20.16 -4.57 -1.56
C HIS A 494 -19.97 -4.96 -0.10
N ASN A 495 -19.33 -4.09 0.67
CA ASN A 495 -19.11 -4.30 2.10
C ASN A 495 -20.41 -4.11 2.87
N ASP A 496 -21.21 -3.11 2.50
CA ASP A 496 -22.54 -2.88 3.06
C ASP A 496 -23.48 -4.06 2.77
N LEU A 497 -23.43 -4.61 1.54
CA LEU A 497 -24.18 -5.82 1.20
C LEU A 497 -23.73 -7.03 2.03
N SER A 498 -22.44 -7.21 2.23
CA SER A 498 -21.92 -8.32 3.03
C SER A 498 -22.40 -8.22 4.49
N LYS A 499 -22.37 -7.01 5.05
CA LYS A 499 -22.90 -6.74 6.40
C LYS A 499 -24.41 -6.98 6.45
N LEU A 500 -25.16 -6.46 5.48
CA LEU A 500 -26.61 -6.66 5.40
C LEU A 500 -27.00 -8.17 5.36
N ILE A 501 -26.25 -8.98 4.61
CA ILE A 501 -26.47 -10.44 4.54
C ILE A 501 -26.24 -11.10 5.90
N LEU A 502 -25.21 -10.69 6.65
CA LEU A 502 -24.93 -11.18 8.00
C LEU A 502 -26.03 -10.75 8.97
N ASP A 503 -26.47 -9.49 8.92
CA ASP A 503 -27.54 -8.96 9.76
C ASP A 503 -28.87 -9.70 9.51
N ILE A 504 -29.18 -10.00 8.26
CA ILE A 504 -30.36 -10.82 7.88
C ILE A 504 -30.23 -12.22 8.45
N GLY A 505 -29.07 -12.87 8.34
CA GLY A 505 -28.81 -14.19 8.91
C GLY A 505 -29.03 -14.20 10.42
N ALA A 506 -28.45 -13.23 11.14
CA ALA A 506 -28.59 -13.07 12.57
C ALA A 506 -30.06 -12.86 13.00
N GLN A 507 -30.81 -12.03 12.30
CA GLN A 507 -32.24 -11.80 12.57
C GLN A 507 -33.08 -13.07 12.39
N ILE A 508 -32.78 -13.90 11.39
CA ILE A 508 -33.46 -15.17 11.15
C ILE A 508 -33.12 -16.20 12.26
N GLU A 509 -31.88 -16.24 12.73
CA GLU A 509 -31.46 -17.16 13.77
C GLU A 509 -31.99 -16.79 15.16
N LEU A 510 -32.10 -15.50 15.47
CA LEU A 510 -32.69 -14.99 16.70
C LEU A 510 -34.21 -15.21 16.79
N ALA A 511 -34.86 -15.53 15.69
CA ALA A 511 -36.28 -15.77 15.65
C ALA A 511 -36.63 -17.10 16.39
N PRO A 512 -37.53 -17.09 17.35
CA PRO A 512 -37.73 -18.20 18.29
C PRO A 512 -38.36 -19.45 17.63
N ASP A 513 -39.04 -19.31 16.50
CA ASP A 513 -39.70 -20.40 15.80
C ASP A 513 -39.77 -20.14 14.27
N ASP A 514 -40.14 -21.16 13.51
CA ASP A 514 -40.24 -21.08 12.03
C ASP A 514 -41.29 -20.09 11.55
N LYS A 515 -42.34 -19.82 12.33
CA LYS A 515 -43.37 -18.82 12.02
C LYS A 515 -42.77 -17.40 12.10
N SER A 516 -41.97 -17.14 13.12
CA SER A 516 -41.25 -15.89 13.33
C SER A 516 -40.19 -15.68 12.24
N LYS A 517 -39.43 -16.72 11.86
CA LYS A 517 -38.51 -16.70 10.73
C LYS A 517 -39.20 -16.34 9.42
N ALA A 518 -40.37 -16.95 9.17
CA ALA A 518 -41.18 -16.65 7.97
C ALA A 518 -41.71 -15.20 7.97
N VAL A 519 -41.92 -14.58 9.13
CA VAL A 519 -42.31 -13.16 9.25
C VAL A 519 -41.14 -12.26 8.87
N VAL A 520 -39.94 -12.54 9.37
CA VAL A 520 -38.71 -11.79 9.02
C VAL A 520 -38.48 -11.85 7.52
N ILE A 521 -38.52 -13.05 6.91
CA ILE A 521 -38.32 -13.24 5.47
C ILE A 521 -39.37 -12.47 4.65
N ARG A 522 -40.64 -12.48 5.08
CA ARG A 522 -41.70 -11.72 4.39
C ARG A 522 -41.50 -10.22 4.45
N ARG A 523 -41.03 -9.69 5.60
CA ARG A 523 -40.71 -8.26 5.74
C ARG A 523 -39.59 -7.84 4.81
N LEU A 524 -38.53 -8.65 4.73
CA LEU A 524 -37.40 -8.40 3.83
C LEU A 524 -37.82 -8.44 2.35
N ARG A 525 -38.66 -9.45 1.95
CA ARG A 525 -39.19 -9.51 0.58
C ARG A 525 -40.04 -8.27 0.25
N ARG A 526 -40.91 -7.83 1.17
CA ARG A 526 -41.73 -6.64 0.96
C ARG A 526 -40.86 -5.38 0.77
N ALA A 527 -39.82 -5.21 1.60
CA ALA A 527 -38.88 -4.08 1.45
C ALA A 527 -38.10 -4.12 0.11
N LEU A 528 -37.87 -5.30 -0.47
CA LEU A 528 -37.23 -5.44 -1.79
C LEU A 528 -38.21 -5.20 -2.95
N ASP A 529 -39.51 -5.41 -2.74
CA ASP A 529 -40.55 -5.21 -3.76
C ASP A 529 -41.10 -3.78 -3.79
N GLU A 530 -40.86 -3.00 -2.72
CA GLU A 530 -41.18 -1.56 -2.68
C GLU A 530 -40.10 -0.78 -3.46
N ARG A 531 -40.36 -0.61 -4.80
CA ARG A 531 -39.57 0.25 -5.69
C ARG A 531 -40.24 1.60 -5.87
#